data_0b8737b953561bf417f4c4b4612b33dd
#
_entry.id   0b8737b953561bf417f4c4b4612b33dd
#
_cell.length_a   1.000
_cell.length_b   1.000
_cell.length_c   1.000
_cell.angle_alpha   90.00
_cell.angle_beta   90.00
_cell.angle_gamma   90.00
#
_symmetry.space_group_name_H-M   'P 1'
#
loop_
_entity.id
_entity.type
_entity.pdbx_description
1 polymer ?
#
loop_
_entity_poly.entity_id
_entity_poly.type
_entity_poly.pdbx_seq_one_letter_code
_entity_poly.pdbx_strand_id
1 'polypeptide(L)'
;MIKEAIVKIVSKEDLTYDEAYAVMNETMSGETTPTQNAAFLAALSTKSTKAETIDEIAGCAAAMRDHATKVDTGMDIVEIVGTGGDGAQSFNISTTAALVATAGGVKVAKHGNRAASSRSGTADCLEALGVNLDQSPARCVELLKEAGMCFFFAQKYHTSMKYVGPIRKELGFRTVFNILGPLTNPASPKTQLLGVYDEYLVAPLAQVLISLGVTRGMVVYGQDKLDEISLSAPTSVCEIKDGWYRAYTIQPEDFGFARCEKADLVGGSPVENAAITKAILSGQEKGHKRNAVLLNAGAALYLDGKAETMAEGVKLAARLIDSGAAMQTLEKLIEVSNRPEADA
;
A
#
# COMPACT_ATOMS: atom_id res chain seq x y z
N MET A 1 -12.72 -25.96 10.72
CA MET A 1 -11.35 -25.39 10.88
C MET A 1 -11.32 -24.21 11.86
N ILE A 2 -12.21 -23.16 11.72
CA ILE A 2 -12.12 -21.95 12.56
C ILE A 2 -12.22 -22.23 14.07
N LYS A 3 -13.03 -23.19 14.52
CA LYS A 3 -13.16 -23.54 15.94
C LYS A 3 -11.88 -24.11 16.51
N GLU A 4 -11.25 -25.02 15.81
CA GLU A 4 -9.98 -25.64 16.18
C GLU A 4 -8.87 -24.60 16.23
N ALA A 5 -8.81 -23.72 15.23
CA ALA A 5 -7.84 -22.64 15.19
C ALA A 5 -8.00 -21.65 16.37
N ILE A 6 -9.24 -21.28 16.72
CA ILE A 6 -9.49 -20.43 17.90
C ILE A 6 -8.97 -21.12 19.18
N VAL A 7 -9.24 -22.40 19.38
CA VAL A 7 -8.76 -23.15 20.57
C VAL A 7 -7.23 -23.15 20.61
N LYS A 8 -6.58 -23.41 19.48
CA LYS A 8 -5.11 -23.41 19.33
C LYS A 8 -4.51 -22.05 19.70
N ILE A 9 -5.06 -20.97 19.13
CA ILE A 9 -4.57 -19.59 19.39
C ILE A 9 -4.78 -19.19 20.86
N VAL A 10 -5.93 -19.53 21.46
CA VAL A 10 -6.22 -19.28 22.87
C VAL A 10 -5.23 -20.00 23.78
N SER A 11 -4.76 -21.19 23.37
CA SER A 11 -3.69 -21.93 24.05
C SER A 11 -2.28 -21.36 23.79
N LYS A 12 -2.18 -20.22 23.09
CA LYS A 12 -0.93 -19.54 22.73
C LYS A 12 -0.04 -20.30 21.74
N GLU A 13 -0.66 -21.17 20.96
CA GLU A 13 0.01 -21.88 19.86
C GLU A 13 -0.17 -21.11 18.55
N ASP A 14 0.84 -21.20 17.68
CA ASP A 14 0.83 -20.57 16.37
C ASP A 14 0.09 -21.43 15.36
N LEU A 15 -0.64 -20.79 14.44
CA LEU A 15 -1.17 -21.48 13.27
C LEU A 15 -0.07 -21.70 12.24
N THR A 16 -0.12 -22.82 11.55
CA THR A 16 0.64 -23.00 10.31
C THR A 16 0.04 -22.16 9.19
N TYR A 17 0.80 -22.01 8.10
CA TYR A 17 0.29 -21.37 6.88
C TYR A 17 -1.03 -21.99 6.39
N ASP A 18 -1.10 -23.34 6.33
CA ASP A 18 -2.27 -24.05 5.84
C ASP A 18 -3.49 -23.87 6.75
N GLU A 19 -3.29 -23.86 8.07
CA GLU A 19 -4.35 -23.61 9.03
C GLU A 19 -4.89 -22.17 8.92
N ALA A 20 -4.00 -21.19 8.82
CA ALA A 20 -4.37 -19.78 8.66
C ALA A 20 -5.07 -19.53 7.32
N TYR A 21 -4.59 -20.14 6.24
CA TYR A 21 -5.23 -20.11 4.93
C TYR A 21 -6.64 -20.70 5.01
N ALA A 22 -6.81 -21.91 5.59
CA ALA A 22 -8.10 -22.57 5.67
C ALA A 22 -9.14 -21.76 6.47
N VAL A 23 -8.75 -21.20 7.61
CA VAL A 23 -9.63 -20.34 8.42
C VAL A 23 -10.05 -19.09 7.67
N MET A 24 -9.10 -18.42 7.02
CA MET A 24 -9.41 -17.21 6.26
C MET A 24 -10.26 -17.54 5.04
N ASN A 25 -10.04 -18.69 4.38
CA ASN A 25 -10.86 -19.17 3.28
C ASN A 25 -12.32 -19.42 3.72
N GLU A 26 -12.57 -20.13 4.84
CA GLU A 26 -13.91 -20.30 5.42
C GLU A 26 -14.57 -18.94 5.72
N THR A 27 -13.79 -18.00 6.28
CA THR A 27 -14.26 -16.65 6.60
C THR A 27 -14.67 -15.87 5.35
N MET A 28 -13.83 -15.88 4.32
CA MET A 28 -14.07 -15.17 3.06
C MET A 28 -15.18 -15.82 2.23
N SER A 29 -15.45 -17.12 2.42
CA SER A 29 -16.59 -17.83 1.82
C SER A 29 -17.93 -17.55 2.54
N GLY A 30 -17.88 -16.95 3.74
CA GLY A 30 -19.07 -16.73 4.57
C GLY A 30 -19.59 -17.99 5.28
N GLU A 31 -18.74 -18.99 5.44
CA GLU A 31 -19.07 -20.27 6.10
C GLU A 31 -18.93 -20.18 7.63
N THR A 32 -18.43 -19.07 8.14
CA THR A 32 -18.22 -18.79 9.57
C THR A 32 -19.25 -17.82 10.13
N THR A 33 -19.51 -17.92 11.43
CA THR A 33 -20.43 -16.98 12.10
C THR A 33 -19.70 -15.68 12.51
N PRO A 34 -20.42 -14.55 12.67
CA PRO A 34 -19.83 -13.31 13.19
C PRO A 34 -19.11 -13.49 14.53
N THR A 35 -19.68 -14.31 15.44
CA THR A 35 -19.05 -14.62 16.72
C THR A 35 -17.73 -15.36 16.57
N GLN A 36 -17.65 -16.33 15.65
CA GLN A 36 -16.40 -17.05 15.37
C GLN A 36 -15.35 -16.11 14.77
N ASN A 37 -15.74 -15.26 13.82
CA ASN A 37 -14.85 -14.28 13.22
C ASN A 37 -14.31 -13.28 14.25
N ALA A 38 -15.17 -12.76 15.13
CA ALA A 38 -14.75 -11.86 16.20
C ALA A 38 -13.78 -12.55 17.18
N ALA A 39 -14.07 -13.78 17.58
CA ALA A 39 -13.22 -14.57 18.47
C ALA A 39 -11.86 -14.87 17.83
N PHE A 40 -11.82 -15.27 16.56
CA PHE A 40 -10.59 -15.53 15.81
C PHE A 40 -9.73 -14.26 15.73
N LEU A 41 -10.30 -13.14 15.32
CA LEU A 41 -9.57 -11.88 15.18
C LEU A 41 -9.02 -11.38 16.52
N ALA A 42 -9.83 -11.44 17.58
CA ALA A 42 -9.40 -11.00 18.90
C ALA A 42 -8.31 -11.91 19.48
N ALA A 43 -8.47 -13.23 19.37
CA ALA A 43 -7.48 -14.19 19.85
C ALA A 43 -6.14 -14.05 19.12
N LEU A 44 -6.18 -13.91 17.77
CA LEU A 44 -5.00 -13.74 16.94
C LEU A 44 -4.24 -12.44 17.30
N SER A 45 -4.96 -11.32 17.45
CA SER A 45 -4.37 -10.02 17.79
C SER A 45 -3.78 -9.96 19.21
N THR A 46 -4.17 -10.87 20.11
CA THR A 46 -3.75 -10.88 21.52
C THR A 46 -2.91 -12.11 21.89
N LYS A 47 -2.58 -12.96 20.94
CA LYS A 47 -1.81 -14.18 21.14
C LYS A 47 -0.43 -13.92 21.73
N SER A 48 0.26 -12.90 21.22
CA SER A 48 1.59 -12.49 21.66
C SER A 48 1.75 -10.97 21.66
N THR A 49 2.88 -10.47 22.14
CA THR A 49 3.21 -9.04 22.09
C THR A 49 3.48 -8.53 20.68
N LYS A 50 3.77 -9.40 19.73
CA LYS A 50 4.04 -9.09 18.32
C LYS A 50 2.94 -9.61 17.37
N ALA A 51 1.79 -9.98 17.94
CA ALA A 51 0.61 -10.46 17.23
C ALA A 51 0.89 -11.68 16.33
N GLU A 52 0.66 -11.56 15.03
CA GLU A 52 0.65 -12.65 14.06
C GLU A 52 2.07 -13.09 13.67
N THR A 53 2.23 -14.37 13.36
CA THR A 53 3.46 -14.93 12.75
C THR A 53 3.47 -14.71 11.23
N ILE A 54 4.65 -14.92 10.62
CA ILE A 54 4.81 -14.84 9.16
C ILE A 54 3.87 -15.81 8.45
N ASP A 55 3.76 -17.06 8.92
CA ASP A 55 2.89 -18.08 8.34
C ASP A 55 1.42 -17.71 8.46
N GLU A 56 1.00 -17.18 9.60
CA GLU A 56 -0.37 -16.71 9.81
C GLU A 56 -0.74 -15.56 8.88
N ILE A 57 0.14 -14.58 8.73
CA ILE A 57 -0.08 -13.46 7.82
C ILE A 57 -0.10 -13.94 6.37
N ALA A 58 0.85 -14.77 5.98
CA ALA A 58 0.98 -15.26 4.60
C ALA A 58 -0.22 -16.13 4.20
N GLY A 59 -0.65 -17.06 5.08
CA GLY A 59 -1.82 -17.89 4.84
C GLY A 59 -3.11 -17.07 4.71
N CYS A 60 -3.33 -16.12 5.62
CA CYS A 60 -4.47 -15.20 5.54
C CYS A 60 -4.46 -14.35 4.26
N ALA A 61 -3.29 -13.82 3.87
CA ALA A 61 -3.16 -13.01 2.66
C ALA A 61 -3.41 -13.83 1.39
N ALA A 62 -2.89 -15.06 1.32
CA ALA A 62 -3.10 -15.96 0.19
C ALA A 62 -4.59 -16.29 0.00
N ALA A 63 -5.29 -16.66 1.07
CA ALA A 63 -6.73 -16.91 1.01
C ALA A 63 -7.52 -15.67 0.54
N MET A 64 -7.18 -14.48 1.03
CA MET A 64 -7.82 -13.25 0.57
C MET A 64 -7.57 -12.97 -0.91
N ARG A 65 -6.35 -13.23 -1.42
CA ARG A 65 -6.02 -13.10 -2.85
C ARG A 65 -6.86 -14.06 -3.71
N ASP A 66 -7.15 -15.26 -3.20
CA ASP A 66 -7.95 -16.24 -3.94
C ASP A 66 -9.44 -15.85 -4.01
N HIS A 67 -9.92 -15.09 -3.03
CA HIS A 67 -11.28 -14.53 -3.03
C HIS A 67 -11.38 -13.14 -3.69
N ALA A 68 -10.28 -12.53 -4.10
CA ALA A 68 -10.29 -11.26 -4.81
C ALA A 68 -10.69 -11.43 -6.28
N THR A 69 -11.28 -10.40 -6.87
CA THR A 69 -11.41 -10.30 -8.33
C THR A 69 -10.03 -10.10 -8.93
N LYS A 70 -9.43 -11.18 -9.45
CA LYS A 70 -8.06 -11.17 -10.01
C LYS A 70 -8.02 -10.38 -11.32
N VAL A 71 -6.91 -9.65 -11.51
CA VAL A 71 -6.65 -8.87 -12.74
C VAL A 71 -5.29 -9.28 -13.31
N ASP A 72 -5.32 -9.97 -14.43
CA ASP A 72 -4.09 -10.22 -15.20
C ASP A 72 -3.80 -8.98 -16.07
N THR A 73 -2.74 -8.28 -15.75
CA THR A 73 -2.35 -7.07 -16.49
C THR A 73 -1.48 -7.38 -17.71
N GLY A 74 -0.83 -8.54 -17.76
CA GLY A 74 0.18 -8.89 -18.76
C GLY A 74 1.40 -7.97 -18.74
N MET A 75 1.62 -7.21 -17.67
CA MET A 75 2.69 -6.21 -17.53
C MET A 75 3.45 -6.38 -16.21
N ASP A 76 4.72 -6.00 -16.20
CA ASP A 76 5.43 -5.79 -14.94
C ASP A 76 4.90 -4.52 -14.28
N ILE A 77 4.38 -4.67 -13.07
CA ILE A 77 3.72 -3.61 -12.32
C ILE A 77 4.36 -3.43 -10.96
N VAL A 78 4.30 -2.21 -10.47
CA VAL A 78 4.76 -1.82 -9.12
C VAL A 78 3.56 -1.41 -8.28
N GLU A 79 3.55 -1.84 -7.02
CA GLU A 79 2.68 -1.29 -6.00
C GLU A 79 3.45 -0.34 -5.07
N ILE A 80 2.83 0.79 -4.74
CA ILE A 80 3.33 1.76 -3.76
C ILE A 80 2.19 1.98 -2.76
N VAL A 81 2.34 1.44 -1.55
CA VAL A 81 1.24 1.39 -0.57
C VAL A 81 1.77 1.44 0.86
N GLY A 82 0.98 1.99 1.77
CA GLY A 82 1.20 1.86 3.22
C GLY A 82 0.09 1.05 3.88
N THR A 83 0.37 0.51 5.06
CA THR A 83 -0.65 -0.15 5.90
C THR A 83 -1.72 0.82 6.39
N GLY A 84 -1.38 2.10 6.46
CA GLY A 84 -2.16 3.07 7.19
C GLY A 84 -2.10 2.85 8.70
N GLY A 85 -2.88 3.63 9.46
CA GLY A 85 -3.01 3.42 10.90
C GLY A 85 -1.80 3.89 11.72
N ASP A 86 -0.86 4.60 11.16
CA ASP A 86 0.32 5.17 11.79
C ASP A 86 0.02 6.38 12.70
N GLY A 87 -1.17 6.98 12.52
CA GLY A 87 -1.60 8.18 13.28
C GLY A 87 -0.90 9.48 12.84
N ALA A 88 -0.10 9.46 11.79
CA ALA A 88 0.66 10.62 11.34
C ALA A 88 -0.18 11.71 10.70
N GLN A 89 -1.38 11.37 10.19
CA GLN A 89 -2.26 12.27 9.43
C GLN A 89 -1.54 12.98 8.27
N SER A 90 -0.56 12.31 7.67
CA SER A 90 0.19 12.83 6.54
C SER A 90 -0.73 13.07 5.33
N PHE A 91 -0.32 14.00 4.45
CA PHE A 91 -0.95 14.08 3.13
C PHE A 91 -0.68 12.77 2.34
N ASN A 92 -1.37 12.58 1.22
CA ASN A 92 -1.29 11.34 0.44
C ASN A 92 0.07 11.19 -0.28
N ILE A 93 1.16 10.93 0.50
CA ILE A 93 2.55 10.84 0.03
C ILE A 93 2.67 9.75 -1.03
N SER A 94 2.30 8.51 -0.71
CA SER A 94 2.43 7.36 -1.63
C SER A 94 1.61 7.53 -2.90
N THR A 95 0.44 8.18 -2.83
CA THR A 95 -0.39 8.46 -4.00
C THR A 95 0.28 9.47 -4.93
N THR A 96 0.83 10.55 -4.36
CA THR A 96 1.56 11.56 -5.12
C THR A 96 2.86 10.99 -5.70
N ALA A 97 3.59 10.18 -4.91
CA ALA A 97 4.79 9.48 -5.36
C ALA A 97 4.51 8.49 -6.51
N ALA A 98 3.36 7.79 -6.46
CA ALA A 98 2.91 6.91 -7.54
C ALA A 98 2.76 7.64 -8.87
N LEU A 99 2.17 8.83 -8.89
CA LEU A 99 2.03 9.67 -10.09
C LEU A 99 3.39 10.11 -10.65
N VAL A 100 4.33 10.48 -9.75
CA VAL A 100 5.69 10.84 -10.16
C VAL A 100 6.45 9.64 -10.71
N ALA A 101 6.37 8.47 -10.05
CA ALA A 101 7.01 7.25 -10.55
C ALA A 101 6.43 6.82 -11.91
N THR A 102 5.13 6.95 -12.09
CA THR A 102 4.44 6.69 -13.36
C THR A 102 4.96 7.60 -14.47
N ALA A 103 5.19 8.88 -14.20
CA ALA A 103 5.80 9.81 -15.17
C ALA A 103 7.21 9.35 -15.62
N GLY A 104 7.92 8.60 -14.78
CA GLY A 104 9.20 7.96 -15.10
C GLY A 104 9.09 6.64 -15.86
N GLY A 105 7.88 6.24 -16.26
CA GLY A 105 7.62 5.01 -17.02
C GLY A 105 7.38 3.77 -16.18
N VAL A 106 7.20 3.90 -14.85
CA VAL A 106 6.79 2.81 -13.98
C VAL A 106 5.31 2.52 -14.21
N LYS A 107 4.93 1.24 -14.37
CA LYS A 107 3.52 0.84 -14.42
C LYS A 107 3.02 0.62 -13.00
N VAL A 108 2.24 1.57 -12.48
CA VAL A 108 1.77 1.54 -11.08
C VAL A 108 0.36 1.00 -10.99
N ALA A 109 0.19 -0.16 -10.38
CA ALA A 109 -1.11 -0.76 -10.06
C ALA A 109 -1.41 -0.59 -8.57
N LYS A 110 -1.95 0.57 -8.20
CA LYS A 110 -2.16 0.93 -6.79
C LYS A 110 -3.45 0.32 -6.26
N HIS A 111 -3.35 -0.42 -5.15
CA HIS A 111 -4.50 -0.92 -4.40
C HIS A 111 -4.76 -0.02 -3.19
N GLY A 112 -6.01 0.24 -2.88
CA GLY A 112 -6.33 1.08 -1.73
C GLY A 112 -7.81 1.25 -1.45
N ASN A 113 -8.10 2.00 -0.38
CA ASN A 113 -9.46 2.23 0.10
C ASN A 113 -9.66 3.70 0.49
N ARG A 114 -10.89 4.02 0.91
CA ARG A 114 -11.19 5.27 1.61
C ARG A 114 -10.53 5.31 2.99
N ALA A 115 -10.44 6.50 3.56
CA ALA A 115 -9.89 6.68 4.90
C ALA A 115 -10.62 5.82 5.94
N ALA A 116 -9.85 5.13 6.79
CA ALA A 116 -10.36 4.41 7.96
C ALA A 116 -10.15 5.22 9.26
N SER A 117 -8.97 5.81 9.42
CA SER A 117 -8.58 6.59 10.60
C SER A 117 -7.94 7.94 10.25
N SER A 118 -7.47 8.12 9.02
CA SER A 118 -6.94 9.39 8.50
C SER A 118 -8.06 10.31 8.01
N ARG A 119 -7.72 11.57 7.66
CA ARG A 119 -8.66 12.54 7.10
C ARG A 119 -8.94 12.30 5.61
N SER A 120 -8.02 11.62 4.90
CA SER A 120 -8.12 11.35 3.46
C SER A 120 -7.39 10.05 3.14
N GLY A 121 -8.11 9.06 2.65
CA GLY A 121 -7.53 7.84 2.09
C GLY A 121 -7.11 8.05 0.63
N THR A 122 -6.47 7.03 0.05
CA THR A 122 -6.05 7.06 -1.37
C THR A 122 -7.24 7.30 -2.29
N ALA A 123 -8.34 6.57 -2.09
CA ALA A 123 -9.55 6.72 -2.89
C ALA A 123 -10.12 8.14 -2.82
N ASP A 124 -10.20 8.70 -1.60
CA ASP A 124 -10.76 10.03 -1.38
C ASP A 124 -9.92 11.12 -2.09
N CYS A 125 -8.60 10.99 -2.04
CA CYS A 125 -7.69 11.92 -2.71
C CYS A 125 -7.78 11.82 -4.24
N LEU A 126 -7.77 10.60 -4.81
CA LEU A 126 -7.89 10.40 -6.25
C LEU A 126 -9.22 10.90 -6.79
N GLU A 127 -10.32 10.67 -6.09
CA GLU A 127 -11.64 11.20 -6.44
C GLU A 127 -11.66 12.73 -6.42
N ALA A 128 -11.06 13.36 -5.39
CA ALA A 128 -10.91 14.81 -5.31
C ALA A 128 -9.97 15.39 -6.39
N LEU A 129 -9.04 14.59 -6.92
CA LEU A 129 -8.22 14.95 -8.08
C LEU A 129 -9.01 14.89 -9.40
N GLY A 130 -10.17 14.21 -9.43
CA GLY A 130 -11.02 14.04 -10.60
C GLY A 130 -10.90 12.68 -11.28
N VAL A 131 -10.22 11.71 -10.66
CA VAL A 131 -10.10 10.34 -11.17
C VAL A 131 -11.38 9.57 -10.86
N ASN A 132 -11.96 8.93 -11.87
CA ASN A 132 -13.07 8.02 -11.66
C ASN A 132 -12.55 6.70 -11.06
N LEU A 133 -13.11 6.31 -9.92
CA LEU A 133 -12.70 5.11 -9.18
C LEU A 133 -13.51 3.86 -9.55
N ASP A 134 -14.64 4.04 -10.23
CA ASP A 134 -15.49 2.93 -10.63
C ASP A 134 -15.00 2.31 -11.95
N GLN A 135 -13.89 1.58 -11.86
CA GLN A 135 -13.23 0.96 -13.00
C GLN A 135 -13.47 -0.56 -13.03
N SER A 136 -13.77 -1.08 -14.21
CA SER A 136 -13.75 -2.53 -14.45
C SER A 136 -12.30 -3.06 -14.49
N PRO A 137 -12.07 -4.38 -14.31
CA PRO A 137 -10.75 -4.98 -14.52
C PRO A 137 -10.15 -4.65 -15.89
N ALA A 138 -10.95 -4.68 -16.95
CA ALA A 138 -10.52 -4.34 -18.31
C ALA A 138 -10.06 -2.88 -18.42
N ARG A 139 -10.83 -1.96 -17.82
CA ARG A 139 -10.48 -0.54 -17.79
C ARG A 139 -9.19 -0.28 -16.97
N CYS A 140 -8.97 -1.02 -15.88
CA CYS A 140 -7.72 -0.91 -15.13
C CYS A 140 -6.49 -1.32 -15.99
N VAL A 141 -6.63 -2.35 -16.82
CA VAL A 141 -5.57 -2.73 -17.79
C VAL A 141 -5.36 -1.65 -18.85
N GLU A 142 -6.42 -1.04 -19.37
CA GLU A 142 -6.33 0.10 -20.31
C GLU A 142 -5.64 1.30 -19.66
N LEU A 143 -5.99 1.66 -18.43
CA LEU A 143 -5.34 2.72 -17.65
C LEU A 143 -3.84 2.48 -17.49
N LEU A 144 -3.43 1.25 -17.17
CA LEU A 144 -2.02 0.88 -17.11
C LEU A 144 -1.30 1.04 -18.45
N LYS A 145 -1.96 0.67 -19.55
CA LYS A 145 -1.39 0.83 -20.90
C LYS A 145 -1.23 2.29 -21.29
N GLU A 146 -2.29 3.08 -21.16
CA GLU A 146 -2.35 4.45 -21.70
C GLU A 146 -1.82 5.51 -20.73
N ALA A 147 -2.22 5.46 -19.45
CA ALA A 147 -1.83 6.44 -18.43
C ALA A 147 -0.66 5.97 -17.56
N GLY A 148 -0.32 4.68 -17.60
CA GLY A 148 0.74 4.09 -16.80
C GLY A 148 0.34 3.78 -15.35
N MET A 149 -0.85 4.17 -14.90
CA MET A 149 -1.33 3.94 -13.55
C MET A 149 -2.79 3.53 -13.55
N CYS A 150 -3.15 2.58 -12.68
CA CYS A 150 -4.54 2.29 -12.32
C CYS A 150 -4.73 2.28 -10.81
N PHE A 151 -5.99 2.30 -10.39
CA PHE A 151 -6.37 2.19 -8.97
C PHE A 151 -7.39 1.07 -8.78
N PHE A 152 -7.01 0.06 -8.01
CA PHE A 152 -7.91 -0.99 -7.57
C PHE A 152 -8.62 -0.58 -6.29
N PHE A 153 -9.87 -0.15 -6.42
CA PHE A 153 -10.67 0.25 -5.27
C PHE A 153 -11.08 -1.00 -4.47
N ALA A 154 -10.53 -1.16 -3.27
CA ALA A 154 -10.65 -2.38 -2.47
C ALA A 154 -12.09 -2.89 -2.30
N GLN A 155 -13.07 -1.99 -2.15
CA GLN A 155 -14.48 -2.38 -1.98
C GLN A 155 -15.04 -3.10 -3.21
N LYS A 156 -14.54 -2.80 -4.41
CA LYS A 156 -14.97 -3.43 -5.66
C LYS A 156 -14.30 -4.78 -5.90
N TYR A 157 -13.04 -4.92 -5.50
CA TYR A 157 -12.23 -6.11 -5.77
C TYR A 157 -12.26 -7.16 -4.66
N HIS A 158 -12.60 -6.78 -3.42
CA HIS A 158 -12.68 -7.67 -2.25
C HIS A 158 -14.09 -7.73 -1.68
N THR A 159 -15.04 -8.24 -2.46
CA THR A 159 -16.46 -8.31 -2.06
C THR A 159 -16.68 -9.18 -0.83
N SER A 160 -15.82 -10.17 -0.57
CA SER A 160 -15.84 -11.03 0.63
C SER A 160 -15.61 -10.26 1.94
N MET A 161 -15.07 -9.04 1.88
CA MET A 161 -14.91 -8.19 3.08
C MET A 161 -16.25 -7.85 3.77
N LYS A 162 -17.39 -8.04 3.10
CA LYS A 162 -18.72 -7.90 3.70
C LYS A 162 -18.92 -8.80 4.93
N TYR A 163 -18.24 -9.94 4.99
CA TYR A 163 -18.35 -10.89 6.10
C TYR A 163 -17.56 -10.46 7.36
N VAL A 164 -16.59 -9.59 7.23
CA VAL A 164 -15.73 -9.15 8.34
C VAL A 164 -15.73 -7.64 8.58
N GLY A 165 -16.11 -6.84 7.61
CA GLY A 165 -16.13 -5.38 7.70
C GLY A 165 -16.92 -4.84 8.90
N PRO A 166 -18.18 -5.24 9.11
CA PRO A 166 -18.97 -4.85 10.28
C PRO A 166 -18.30 -5.25 11.59
N ILE A 167 -17.78 -6.49 11.68
CA ILE A 167 -17.12 -7.03 12.87
C ILE A 167 -15.89 -6.20 13.24
N ARG A 168 -15.03 -5.89 12.27
CA ARG A 168 -13.85 -5.04 12.47
C ARG A 168 -14.21 -3.66 13.01
N LYS A 169 -15.31 -3.08 12.52
CA LYS A 169 -15.81 -1.79 13.00
C LYS A 169 -16.27 -1.85 14.44
N GLU A 170 -16.97 -2.94 14.83
CA GLU A 170 -17.42 -3.16 16.20
C GLU A 170 -16.27 -3.43 17.17
N LEU A 171 -15.27 -4.22 16.74
CA LEU A 171 -14.09 -4.52 17.56
C LEU A 171 -13.27 -3.27 17.88
N GLY A 172 -13.14 -2.32 16.96
CA GLY A 172 -12.52 -1.02 17.20
C GLY A 172 -11.01 -1.03 17.49
N PHE A 173 -10.34 -2.18 17.42
CA PHE A 173 -8.89 -2.33 17.58
C PHE A 173 -8.24 -2.92 16.32
N ARG A 174 -6.91 -2.88 16.26
CA ARG A 174 -6.16 -3.44 15.14
C ARG A 174 -6.24 -4.97 15.14
N THR A 175 -6.45 -5.54 13.96
CA THR A 175 -6.46 -6.98 13.69
C THR A 175 -5.54 -7.28 12.52
N VAL A 176 -5.33 -8.54 12.18
CA VAL A 176 -4.55 -8.96 11.01
C VAL A 176 -4.97 -8.21 9.72
N PHE A 177 -6.22 -7.82 9.59
CA PHE A 177 -6.70 -7.04 8.44
C PHE A 177 -6.06 -5.65 8.29
N ASN A 178 -5.40 -5.14 9.31
CA ASN A 178 -4.68 -3.87 9.20
C ASN A 178 -3.35 -4.00 8.42
N ILE A 179 -2.84 -5.22 8.28
CA ILE A 179 -1.64 -5.52 7.52
C ILE A 179 -1.92 -6.30 6.23
N LEU A 180 -3.11 -6.94 6.10
CA LEU A 180 -3.45 -7.74 4.92
C LEU A 180 -3.76 -6.89 3.68
N GLY A 181 -4.29 -5.67 3.83
CA GLY A 181 -4.66 -4.81 2.70
C GLY A 181 -3.55 -4.66 1.66
N PRO A 182 -2.34 -4.22 2.05
CA PRO A 182 -1.19 -4.10 1.14
C PRO A 182 -0.70 -5.41 0.53
N LEU A 183 -1.06 -6.55 1.11
CA LEU A 183 -0.62 -7.88 0.66
C LEU A 183 -1.58 -8.52 -0.33
N THR A 184 -2.71 -7.89 -0.62
CA THR A 184 -3.83 -8.49 -1.37
C THR A 184 -4.21 -7.71 -2.63
N ASN A 185 -3.23 -7.07 -3.27
CA ASN A 185 -3.44 -6.40 -4.55
C ASN A 185 -3.99 -7.38 -5.60
N PRO A 186 -5.11 -7.06 -6.27
CA PRO A 186 -5.75 -7.92 -7.28
C PRO A 186 -4.87 -8.37 -8.44
N ALA A 187 -3.84 -7.59 -8.77
CA ALA A 187 -2.92 -7.88 -9.86
C ALA A 187 -1.62 -8.56 -9.41
N SER A 188 -1.46 -8.86 -8.12
CA SER A 188 -0.32 -9.60 -7.55
C SER A 188 1.05 -9.09 -8.05
N PRO A 189 1.41 -7.82 -7.80
CA PRO A 189 2.65 -7.21 -8.28
C PRO A 189 3.87 -7.99 -7.77
N LYS A 190 4.89 -8.09 -8.61
CA LYS A 190 6.19 -8.68 -8.25
C LYS A 190 7.16 -7.65 -7.68
N THR A 191 6.83 -6.36 -7.81
CA THR A 191 7.61 -5.24 -7.27
C THR A 191 6.73 -4.40 -6.35
N GLN A 192 7.20 -4.13 -5.12
CA GLN A 192 6.39 -3.43 -4.13
C GLN A 192 7.21 -2.53 -3.21
N LEU A 193 6.76 -1.29 -3.00
CA LEU A 193 7.17 -0.41 -1.90
C LEU A 193 6.04 -0.41 -0.87
N LEU A 194 6.31 -0.98 0.31
CA LEU A 194 5.35 -1.14 1.41
C LEU A 194 5.78 -0.37 2.63
N GLY A 195 5.03 0.66 3.02
CA GLY A 195 5.17 1.31 4.31
C GLY A 195 4.38 0.60 5.42
N VAL A 196 4.94 0.55 6.62
CA VAL A 196 4.31 -0.11 7.78
C VAL A 196 4.19 0.84 8.97
N TYR A 197 3.12 0.68 9.76
CA TYR A 197 2.81 1.55 10.91
C TYR A 197 3.69 1.28 12.14
N ASP A 198 4.45 0.20 12.15
CA ASP A 198 5.30 -0.18 13.29
C ASP A 198 6.56 -0.91 12.80
N GLU A 199 7.69 -0.64 13.45
CA GLU A 199 9.00 -1.13 13.05
C GLU A 199 9.10 -2.66 13.11
N TYR A 200 8.43 -3.30 14.07
CA TYR A 200 8.47 -4.75 14.19
C TYR A 200 7.91 -5.49 12.97
N LEU A 201 7.11 -4.83 12.12
CA LEU A 201 6.54 -5.38 10.90
C LEU A 201 7.52 -5.38 9.71
N VAL A 202 8.60 -4.60 9.77
CA VAL A 202 9.49 -4.39 8.61
C VAL A 202 10.06 -5.70 8.07
N ALA A 203 10.73 -6.48 8.91
CA ALA A 203 11.33 -7.74 8.48
C ALA A 203 10.30 -8.88 8.28
N PRO A 204 9.29 -9.08 9.15
CA PRO A 204 8.25 -10.08 8.91
C PRO A 204 7.48 -9.86 7.62
N LEU A 205 7.05 -8.64 7.31
CA LEU A 205 6.30 -8.39 6.06
C LEU A 205 7.18 -8.50 4.81
N ALA A 206 8.49 -8.28 4.91
CA ALA A 206 9.39 -8.58 3.79
C ALA A 206 9.41 -10.09 3.48
N GLN A 207 9.44 -10.93 4.51
CA GLN A 207 9.38 -12.39 4.32
C GLN A 207 8.02 -12.85 3.79
N VAL A 208 6.92 -12.26 4.28
CA VAL A 208 5.58 -12.52 3.76
C VAL A 208 5.49 -12.12 2.28
N LEU A 209 6.00 -10.94 1.89
CA LEU A 209 6.01 -10.52 0.49
C LEU A 209 6.78 -11.48 -0.41
N ILE A 210 7.93 -11.98 0.04
CA ILE A 210 8.71 -13.01 -0.68
C ILE A 210 7.87 -14.28 -0.86
N SER A 211 7.22 -14.78 0.19
CA SER A 211 6.38 -15.99 0.11
C SER A 211 5.16 -15.79 -0.81
N LEU A 212 4.68 -14.57 -0.96
CA LEU A 212 3.60 -14.18 -1.86
C LEU A 212 4.07 -13.87 -3.30
N GLY A 213 5.35 -14.08 -3.60
CA GLY A 213 5.91 -13.98 -4.96
C GLY A 213 6.49 -12.62 -5.33
N VAL A 214 6.67 -11.69 -4.39
CA VAL A 214 7.40 -10.44 -4.63
C VAL A 214 8.90 -10.77 -4.79
N THR A 215 9.46 -10.36 -5.90
CA THR A 215 10.87 -10.60 -6.24
C THR A 215 11.74 -9.37 -6.00
N ARG A 216 11.14 -8.18 -5.99
CA ARG A 216 11.84 -6.92 -5.74
C ARG A 216 10.96 -5.98 -4.90
N GLY A 217 11.49 -5.41 -3.84
CA GLY A 217 10.70 -4.51 -3.01
C GLY A 217 11.45 -3.90 -1.85
N MET A 218 10.76 -3.02 -1.15
CA MET A 218 11.17 -2.47 0.13
C MET A 218 9.99 -2.46 1.09
N VAL A 219 10.20 -2.96 2.31
CA VAL A 219 9.31 -2.68 3.44
C VAL A 219 9.97 -1.61 4.28
N VAL A 220 9.26 -0.52 4.54
CA VAL A 220 9.83 0.69 5.13
C VAL A 220 9.01 1.16 6.34
N TYR A 221 9.70 1.76 7.31
CA TYR A 221 9.10 2.39 8.47
C TYR A 221 9.88 3.65 8.84
N GLY A 222 9.24 4.80 8.75
CA GLY A 222 9.77 6.04 9.30
C GLY A 222 9.80 5.96 10.82
N GLN A 223 10.99 6.14 11.43
CA GLN A 223 11.20 5.94 12.88
C GLN A 223 10.44 6.97 13.74
N ASP A 224 9.81 7.95 13.13
CA ASP A 224 8.83 8.87 13.70
C ASP A 224 7.39 8.38 13.64
N LYS A 225 7.18 7.09 13.40
CA LYS A 225 5.87 6.43 13.23
C LYS A 225 5.16 6.90 11.94
N LEU A 226 5.83 6.76 10.82
CA LEU A 226 5.31 7.07 9.50
C LEU A 226 5.39 5.81 8.63
N ASP A 227 4.30 5.42 7.99
CA ASP A 227 4.24 4.30 7.05
C ASP A 227 4.69 4.68 5.63
N GLU A 228 5.78 5.45 5.56
CA GLU A 228 6.43 5.95 4.34
C GLU A 228 7.94 6.07 4.58
N ILE A 229 8.72 6.34 3.54
CA ILE A 229 10.09 6.83 3.70
C ILE A 229 10.00 8.26 4.23
N SER A 230 10.46 8.46 5.47
CA SER A 230 10.28 9.71 6.20
C SER A 230 11.27 10.79 5.77
N LEU A 231 10.79 12.05 5.73
CA LEU A 231 11.65 13.23 5.62
C LEU A 231 11.96 13.84 7.00
N SER A 232 11.25 13.43 8.06
CA SER A 232 11.41 13.99 9.41
C SER A 232 12.24 13.10 10.34
N ALA A 233 12.53 11.85 9.93
CA ALA A 233 13.30 10.90 10.72
C ALA A 233 14.09 9.93 9.84
N PRO A 234 15.01 9.13 10.40
CA PRO A 234 15.54 7.96 9.72
C PRO A 234 14.42 6.98 9.38
N THR A 235 14.64 6.15 8.38
CA THR A 235 13.71 5.11 7.93
C THR A 235 14.39 3.74 8.04
N SER A 236 13.77 2.82 8.76
CA SER A 236 14.15 1.40 8.77
C SER A 236 13.67 0.76 7.47
N VAL A 237 14.55 0.09 6.76
CA VAL A 237 14.29 -0.53 5.45
C VAL A 237 14.61 -2.01 5.50
N CYS A 238 13.74 -2.84 4.94
CA CYS A 238 14.04 -4.22 4.57
C CYS A 238 13.87 -4.34 3.05
N GLU A 239 14.96 -4.37 2.31
CA GLU A 239 14.99 -4.47 0.86
C GLU A 239 14.98 -5.93 0.42
N ILE A 240 14.07 -6.26 -0.51
CA ILE A 240 13.87 -7.59 -1.08
C ILE A 240 14.52 -7.62 -2.47
N LYS A 241 15.27 -8.71 -2.74
CA LYS A 241 15.82 -9.00 -4.05
C LYS A 241 15.96 -10.50 -4.27
N ASP A 242 15.25 -11.02 -5.25
CA ASP A 242 15.37 -12.39 -5.77
C ASP A 242 15.35 -13.47 -4.66
N GLY A 243 14.38 -13.39 -3.77
CA GLY A 243 14.11 -14.39 -2.73
C GLY A 243 14.89 -14.20 -1.42
N TRP A 244 15.75 -13.21 -1.31
CA TRP A 244 16.41 -12.83 -0.08
C TRP A 244 16.19 -11.35 0.25
N TYR A 245 16.55 -10.95 1.46
CA TYR A 245 16.39 -9.57 1.91
C TYR A 245 17.56 -9.11 2.77
N ARG A 246 17.74 -7.80 2.85
CA ARG A 246 18.67 -7.14 3.76
C ARG A 246 17.99 -5.99 4.48
N ALA A 247 18.33 -5.82 5.77
CA ALA A 247 17.86 -4.71 6.59
C ALA A 247 18.95 -3.64 6.72
N TYR A 248 18.56 -2.37 6.63
CA TYR A 248 19.42 -1.22 6.82
C TYR A 248 18.58 0.02 7.17
N THR A 249 19.23 1.11 7.50
CA THR A 249 18.60 2.41 7.76
C THR A 249 19.06 3.41 6.72
N ILE A 250 18.13 4.24 6.25
CA ILE A 250 18.40 5.42 5.43
C ILE A 250 17.91 6.66 6.15
N GLN A 251 18.44 7.82 5.79
CA GLN A 251 18.02 9.09 6.36
C GLN A 251 17.94 10.16 5.27
N PRO A 252 17.17 11.24 5.48
CA PRO A 252 17.00 12.30 4.48
C PRO A 252 18.32 12.90 3.99
N GLU A 253 19.30 13.01 4.86
CA GLU A 253 20.61 13.55 4.59
C GLU A 253 21.41 12.74 3.56
N ASP A 254 21.17 11.42 3.45
CA ASP A 254 21.78 10.54 2.44
C ASP A 254 21.40 10.95 1.01
N PHE A 255 20.28 11.70 0.87
CA PHE A 255 19.75 12.19 -0.39
C PHE A 255 19.90 13.71 -0.56
N GLY A 256 20.62 14.36 0.36
CA GLY A 256 20.86 15.80 0.34
C GLY A 256 19.70 16.66 0.87
N PHE A 257 18.77 16.07 1.62
CA PHE A 257 17.66 16.78 2.23
C PHE A 257 17.93 17.06 3.72
N ALA A 258 17.60 18.25 4.17
CA ALA A 258 17.48 18.52 5.60
C ALA A 258 16.19 17.88 6.13
N ARG A 259 16.20 17.41 7.37
CA ARG A 259 14.99 16.95 8.05
C ARG A 259 14.00 18.10 8.25
N CYS A 260 12.74 17.76 8.14
CA CYS A 260 11.64 18.65 8.51
C CYS A 260 11.04 18.23 9.87
N GLU A 261 10.13 19.01 10.37
CA GLU A 261 9.26 18.59 11.45
C GLU A 261 8.15 17.68 10.90
N LYS A 262 7.70 16.70 11.68
CA LYS A 262 6.61 15.82 11.25
C LYS A 262 5.33 16.60 10.91
N ALA A 263 5.09 17.70 11.59
CA ALA A 263 3.97 18.61 11.34
C ALA A 263 3.96 19.21 9.92
N ASP A 264 5.14 19.35 9.27
CA ASP A 264 5.25 19.86 7.90
C ASP A 264 4.65 18.89 6.86
N LEU A 265 4.52 17.61 7.22
CA LEU A 265 3.98 16.56 6.36
C LEU A 265 2.48 16.30 6.57
N VAL A 266 1.84 16.99 7.50
CA VAL A 266 0.42 16.83 7.78
C VAL A 266 -0.41 17.26 6.57
N GLY A 267 -1.42 16.46 6.26
CA GLY A 267 -2.44 16.73 5.26
C GLY A 267 -3.74 17.27 5.86
N GLY A 268 -4.78 17.25 5.06
CA GLY A 268 -6.10 17.75 5.43
C GLY A 268 -7.23 16.88 4.88
N SER A 269 -8.31 17.51 4.53
CA SER A 269 -9.44 16.92 3.82
C SER A 269 -9.01 16.38 2.44
N PRO A 270 -9.82 15.54 1.77
CA PRO A 270 -9.54 15.09 0.41
C PRO A 270 -9.24 16.23 -0.57
N VAL A 271 -9.99 17.32 -0.49
CA VAL A 271 -9.80 18.49 -1.36
C VAL A 271 -8.47 19.20 -1.09
N GLU A 272 -8.09 19.35 0.19
CA GLU A 272 -6.81 19.96 0.57
C GLU A 272 -5.64 19.06 0.13
N ASN A 273 -5.75 17.74 0.29
CA ASN A 273 -4.71 16.80 -0.16
C ASN A 273 -4.60 16.76 -1.68
N ALA A 274 -5.70 16.85 -2.40
CA ALA A 274 -5.69 16.99 -3.86
C ALA A 274 -4.98 18.28 -4.31
N ALA A 275 -5.20 19.39 -3.60
CA ALA A 275 -4.52 20.64 -3.86
C ALA A 275 -3.01 20.55 -3.59
N ILE A 276 -2.59 19.91 -2.49
CA ILE A 276 -1.19 19.65 -2.17
C ILE A 276 -0.56 18.80 -3.29
N THR A 277 -1.21 17.70 -3.69
CA THR A 277 -0.73 16.85 -4.78
C THR A 277 -0.54 17.64 -6.08
N LYS A 278 -1.53 18.45 -6.50
CA LYS A 278 -1.44 19.29 -7.70
C LYS A 278 -0.30 20.31 -7.61
N ALA A 279 -0.13 20.96 -6.44
CA ALA A 279 0.95 21.92 -6.22
C ALA A 279 2.34 21.26 -6.33
N ILE A 280 2.50 20.02 -5.84
CA ILE A 280 3.74 19.26 -5.98
C ILE A 280 3.96 18.88 -7.44
N LEU A 281 2.99 18.25 -8.10
CA LEU A 281 3.12 17.75 -9.47
C LEU A 281 3.36 18.87 -10.50
N SER A 282 2.83 20.08 -10.25
CA SER A 282 3.06 21.26 -11.07
C SER A 282 4.37 21.99 -10.78
N GLY A 283 5.14 21.55 -9.76
CA GLY A 283 6.38 22.20 -9.34
C GLY A 283 6.19 23.54 -8.57
N GLN A 284 4.96 23.85 -8.17
CA GLN A 284 4.68 25.04 -7.34
C GLN A 284 5.12 24.84 -5.89
N GLU A 285 4.90 23.65 -5.33
CA GLU A 285 5.42 23.26 -4.01
C GLU A 285 6.88 22.80 -4.15
N LYS A 286 7.78 23.47 -3.45
CA LYS A 286 9.24 23.19 -3.49
C LYS A 286 9.82 22.83 -2.11
N GLY A 287 8.98 22.80 -1.08
CA GLY A 287 9.36 22.56 0.31
C GLY A 287 9.36 21.09 0.72
N HIS A 288 9.08 20.86 1.98
CA HIS A 288 9.18 19.55 2.63
C HIS A 288 8.22 18.51 2.02
N LYS A 289 7.00 18.89 1.66
CA LYS A 289 6.04 17.96 1.06
C LYS A 289 6.54 17.41 -0.28
N ARG A 290 7.15 18.27 -1.14
CA ARG A 290 7.79 17.83 -2.36
C ARG A 290 8.93 16.85 -2.06
N ASN A 291 9.80 17.16 -1.10
CA ASN A 291 10.95 16.33 -0.78
C ASN A 291 10.54 14.95 -0.25
N ALA A 292 9.49 14.86 0.57
CA ALA A 292 8.93 13.58 1.00
C ALA A 292 8.42 12.74 -0.19
N VAL A 293 7.77 13.36 -1.17
CA VAL A 293 7.36 12.69 -2.42
C VAL A 293 8.56 12.22 -3.22
N LEU A 294 9.62 13.03 -3.31
CA LEU A 294 10.84 12.66 -4.05
C LEU A 294 11.52 11.42 -3.47
N LEU A 295 11.56 11.26 -2.13
CA LEU A 295 12.11 10.06 -1.48
C LEU A 295 11.33 8.80 -1.87
N ASN A 296 10.01 8.85 -1.73
CA ASN A 296 9.14 7.70 -2.00
C ASN A 296 9.03 7.37 -3.50
N ALA A 297 8.94 8.38 -4.37
CA ALA A 297 8.98 8.18 -5.82
C ALA A 297 10.35 7.68 -6.29
N GLY A 298 11.44 8.19 -5.71
CA GLY A 298 12.81 7.76 -6.00
C GLY A 298 13.04 6.28 -5.66
N ALA A 299 12.50 5.81 -4.54
CA ALA A 299 12.52 4.40 -4.18
C ALA A 299 11.76 3.54 -5.20
N ALA A 300 10.57 3.97 -5.62
CA ALA A 300 9.79 3.24 -6.63
C ALA A 300 10.50 3.18 -7.99
N LEU A 301 11.11 4.28 -8.42
CA LEU A 301 11.90 4.33 -9.65
C LEU A 301 13.13 3.42 -9.59
N TYR A 302 13.79 3.35 -8.44
CA TYR A 302 14.89 2.43 -8.20
C TYR A 302 14.42 0.97 -8.22
N LEU A 303 13.32 0.65 -7.56
CA LEU A 303 12.76 -0.70 -7.52
C LEU A 303 12.36 -1.20 -8.91
N ASP A 304 11.82 -0.34 -9.77
CA ASP A 304 11.46 -0.68 -11.15
C ASP A 304 12.67 -0.67 -12.13
N GLY A 305 13.87 -0.36 -11.64
CA GLY A 305 15.08 -0.31 -12.46
C GLY A 305 15.20 0.89 -13.39
N LYS A 306 14.42 1.96 -13.15
CA LYS A 306 14.55 3.24 -13.88
C LYS A 306 15.74 4.08 -13.38
N ALA A 307 16.33 3.67 -12.26
CA ALA A 307 17.55 4.24 -11.70
C ALA A 307 18.39 3.11 -11.08
N GLU A 308 19.71 3.24 -11.11
CA GLU A 308 20.63 2.23 -10.56
C GLU A 308 20.71 2.30 -9.02
N THR A 309 20.45 3.48 -8.46
CA THR A 309 20.44 3.73 -7.02
C THR A 309 19.21 4.54 -6.62
N MET A 310 18.80 4.44 -5.35
CA MET A 310 17.71 5.27 -4.83
C MET A 310 18.02 6.77 -4.96
N ALA A 311 19.30 7.19 -4.76
CA ALA A 311 19.69 8.60 -4.91
C ALA A 311 19.53 9.10 -6.35
N GLU A 312 19.78 8.28 -7.35
CA GLU A 312 19.49 8.60 -8.76
C GLU A 312 18.00 8.64 -9.02
N GLY A 313 17.23 7.72 -8.42
CA GLY A 313 15.77 7.73 -8.46
C GLY A 313 15.18 9.03 -7.93
N VAL A 314 15.69 9.53 -6.79
CA VAL A 314 15.29 10.83 -6.21
C VAL A 314 15.58 11.99 -7.18
N LYS A 315 16.76 12.00 -7.81
CA LYS A 315 17.10 13.02 -8.82
C LYS A 315 16.22 12.91 -10.06
N LEU A 316 15.87 11.70 -10.49
CA LEU A 316 14.94 11.47 -11.60
C LEU A 316 13.56 11.98 -11.24
N ALA A 317 13.03 11.64 -10.06
CA ALA A 317 11.74 12.13 -9.56
C ALA A 317 11.66 13.67 -9.58
N ALA A 318 12.73 14.35 -9.15
CA ALA A 318 12.80 15.81 -9.21
C ALA A 318 12.67 16.34 -10.64
N ARG A 319 13.40 15.76 -11.60
CA ARG A 319 13.31 16.14 -13.01
C ARG A 319 11.92 15.92 -13.61
N LEU A 320 11.23 14.84 -13.22
CA LEU A 320 9.88 14.52 -13.71
C LEU A 320 8.84 15.53 -13.22
N ILE A 321 8.99 16.05 -12.02
CA ILE A 321 8.17 17.15 -11.52
C ILE A 321 8.52 18.44 -12.23
N ASP A 322 9.79 18.80 -12.28
CA ASP A 322 10.27 20.10 -12.79
C ASP A 322 10.01 20.27 -14.31
N SER A 323 9.94 19.16 -15.05
CA SER A 323 9.57 19.15 -16.48
C SER A 323 8.05 19.20 -16.74
N GLY A 324 7.22 19.07 -15.71
CA GLY A 324 5.77 18.97 -15.82
C GLY A 324 5.26 17.58 -16.22
N ALA A 325 6.12 16.58 -16.43
CA ALA A 325 5.72 15.22 -16.80
C ALA A 325 4.81 14.56 -15.77
N ALA A 326 5.08 14.82 -14.49
CA ALA A 326 4.24 14.30 -13.39
C ALA A 326 2.81 14.86 -13.41
N MET A 327 2.64 16.13 -13.77
CA MET A 327 1.30 16.73 -13.91
C MET A 327 0.57 16.19 -15.14
N GLN A 328 1.26 16.03 -16.27
CA GLN A 328 0.69 15.40 -17.48
C GLN A 328 0.21 13.97 -17.21
N THR A 329 0.91 13.21 -16.35
CA THR A 329 0.48 11.87 -15.92
C THR A 329 -0.85 11.91 -15.19
N LEU A 330 -1.04 12.85 -14.26
CA LEU A 330 -2.32 13.02 -13.57
C LEU A 330 -3.43 13.39 -14.55
N GLU A 331 -3.19 14.33 -15.45
CA GLU A 331 -4.15 14.78 -16.47
C GLU A 331 -4.57 13.60 -17.37
N LYS A 332 -3.61 12.78 -17.78
CA LYS A 332 -3.88 11.58 -18.60
C LYS A 332 -4.67 10.53 -17.82
N LEU A 333 -4.35 10.31 -16.55
CA LEU A 333 -5.09 9.40 -15.67
C LEU A 333 -6.55 9.86 -15.53
N ILE A 334 -6.79 11.16 -15.31
CA ILE A 334 -8.14 11.73 -15.23
C ILE A 334 -8.87 11.54 -16.56
N GLU A 335 -8.25 11.90 -17.68
CA GLU A 335 -8.83 11.73 -19.02
C GLU A 335 -9.29 10.30 -19.27
N VAL A 336 -8.39 9.32 -19.13
CA VAL A 336 -8.68 7.91 -19.45
C VAL A 336 -9.70 7.32 -18.48
N SER A 337 -9.60 7.65 -17.18
CA SER A 337 -10.53 7.14 -16.18
C SER A 337 -11.98 7.59 -16.36
N ASN A 338 -12.19 8.74 -17.00
CA ASN A 338 -13.52 9.32 -17.23
C ASN A 338 -14.07 9.02 -18.64
N ARG A 339 -13.36 8.30 -19.49
CA ARG A 339 -13.90 7.88 -20.78
C ARG A 339 -15.05 6.90 -20.57
N PRO A 340 -16.14 6.96 -21.37
CA PRO A 340 -17.14 5.91 -21.39
C PRO A 340 -16.49 4.54 -21.61
N GLU A 341 -16.94 3.51 -20.89
CA GLU A 341 -16.55 2.15 -21.24
C GLU A 341 -17.18 1.85 -22.61
N ALA A 342 -16.40 1.26 -23.53
CA ALA A 342 -16.97 0.73 -24.75
C ALA A 342 -17.97 -0.37 -24.35
N ASP A 343 -19.16 -0.34 -24.94
CA ASP A 343 -20.17 -1.37 -24.72
C ASP A 343 -19.53 -2.74 -24.99
N ALA A 344 -19.56 -3.63 -23.97
CA ALA A 344 -18.94 -4.95 -23.98
C ALA A 344 -19.78 -5.95 -24.78
#